data_6c41241e470cc18da2a2aafb050f1110
#
_entry.id   6c41241e470cc18da2a2aafb050f1110
#
_cell.length_a   1.000
_cell.length_b   1.000
_cell.length_c   1.000
_cell.angle_alpha   90.00
_cell.angle_beta   90.00
_cell.angle_gamma   90.00
#
_symmetry.space_group_name_H-M   'P 1'
#
loop_
_entity.id
_entity.type
_entity.pdbx_description
1 polymer ?
#
loop_
_entity_poly.entity_id
_entity_poly.type
_entity_poly.pdbx_seq_one_letter_code
_entity_poly.pdbx_strand_id
1 'polypeptide(L)'
;KHGIHLIIERHLSKTYLDGAALLLEDSTPVVGLTLRYDRIDNFWFCLLHELAHIVLHLGKENQNLFVDDMDIRTSGRGKQNDIEDEADFLAIESLIPNKVWSTADAKSNPTKKNVLALAEYLKIHPACIAGKVRFEQNNFRLLSKLVGSGKIRTFFEV
;
A
#
# COMPACT_ATOMS: atom_id res chain seq x y z
N LYS A 1 -3.53 21.31 -2.21
CA LYS A 1 -3.42 20.64 -3.51
C LYS A 1 -1.94 20.37 -3.74
N HIS A 2 -1.57 19.10 -3.86
CA HIS A 2 -0.15 18.68 -3.96
C HIS A 2 0.27 18.35 -5.41
N GLY A 3 -0.58 18.65 -6.40
CA GLY A 3 -0.26 18.41 -7.82
C GLY A 3 -0.30 16.94 -8.24
N ILE A 4 -0.86 16.04 -7.44
CA ILE A 4 -1.03 14.62 -7.78
C ILE A 4 -2.51 14.34 -7.99
N HIS A 5 -2.85 13.68 -9.10
CA HIS A 5 -4.21 13.20 -9.34
C HIS A 5 -4.36 11.78 -8.76
N LEU A 6 -5.40 11.58 -7.96
CA LEU A 6 -5.82 10.26 -7.49
C LEU A 6 -7.10 9.84 -8.24
N ILE A 7 -7.03 8.71 -8.90
CA ILE A 7 -8.15 8.10 -9.63
C ILE A 7 -8.49 6.79 -8.93
N ILE A 8 -9.76 6.62 -8.60
CA ILE A 8 -10.27 5.37 -8.02
C ILE A 8 -11.20 4.72 -9.03
N GLU A 9 -10.86 3.49 -9.40
CA GLU A 9 -11.62 2.71 -10.38
C GLU A 9 -12.12 1.41 -9.79
N ARG A 10 -13.19 0.87 -10.38
CA ARG A 10 -13.66 -0.47 -10.04
C ARG A 10 -12.63 -1.50 -10.49
N HIS A 11 -12.40 -2.48 -9.63
CA HIS A 11 -11.53 -3.59 -9.98
C HIS A 11 -12.02 -4.32 -11.23
N LEU A 12 -11.14 -4.46 -12.20
CA LEU A 12 -11.43 -5.19 -13.44
C LEU A 12 -11.40 -6.70 -13.16
N SER A 13 -12.49 -7.38 -13.48
CA SER A 13 -12.56 -8.82 -13.28
C SER A 13 -11.47 -9.55 -14.05
N LYS A 14 -10.87 -10.57 -13.44
CA LYS A 14 -9.78 -11.38 -14.01
C LYS A 14 -8.44 -10.64 -14.19
N THR A 15 -8.23 -9.56 -13.48
CA THR A 15 -6.91 -8.90 -13.37
C THR A 15 -6.37 -9.00 -11.94
N TYR A 16 -5.07 -8.80 -11.77
CA TYR A 16 -4.42 -8.71 -10.46
C TYR A 16 -3.94 -7.28 -10.19
N LEU A 17 -4.42 -6.33 -10.98
CA LEU A 17 -4.06 -4.92 -10.87
C LEU A 17 -4.61 -4.33 -9.58
N ASP A 18 -3.74 -3.88 -8.70
CA ASP A 18 -4.08 -3.17 -7.47
C ASP A 18 -3.91 -1.66 -7.63
N GLY A 19 -2.87 -1.21 -8.34
CA GLY A 19 -2.60 0.19 -8.60
C GLY A 19 -1.76 0.44 -9.84
N ALA A 20 -1.57 1.71 -10.16
CA ALA A 20 -0.64 2.18 -11.18
C ALA A 20 -0.23 3.63 -10.89
N ALA A 21 1.05 3.95 -11.14
CA ALA A 21 1.58 5.31 -11.11
C ALA A 21 2.07 5.73 -12.49
N LEU A 22 1.73 6.93 -12.92
CA LEU A 22 2.18 7.46 -14.21
C LEU A 22 2.40 8.97 -14.18
N LEU A 23 3.17 9.47 -15.14
CA LEU A 23 3.28 10.90 -15.45
C LEU A 23 2.53 11.19 -16.74
N LEU A 24 1.72 12.24 -16.73
CA LEU A 24 1.15 12.82 -17.94
C LEU A 24 2.23 13.55 -18.77
N GLU A 25 1.90 13.96 -19.98
CA GLU A 25 2.82 14.67 -20.89
C GLU A 25 3.38 15.97 -20.28
N ASP A 26 2.60 16.64 -19.43
CA ASP A 26 2.99 17.84 -18.69
C ASP A 26 3.74 17.54 -17.39
N SER A 27 4.16 16.29 -17.19
CA SER A 27 4.81 15.78 -15.96
C SER A 27 3.92 15.80 -14.71
N THR A 28 2.61 15.92 -14.85
CA THR A 28 1.68 15.82 -13.72
C THR A 28 1.55 14.36 -13.27
N PRO A 29 1.82 14.03 -12.00
CA PRO A 29 1.72 12.66 -11.49
C PRO A 29 0.27 12.23 -11.32
N VAL A 30 -0.01 10.99 -11.68
CA VAL A 30 -1.32 10.34 -11.49
C VAL A 30 -1.12 9.02 -10.77
N VAL A 31 -1.96 8.76 -9.77
CA VAL A 31 -2.09 7.46 -9.10
C VAL A 31 -3.48 6.91 -9.40
N GLY A 32 -3.54 5.71 -9.94
CA GLY A 32 -4.76 4.93 -10.11
C GLY A 32 -4.82 3.79 -9.10
N LEU A 33 -5.96 3.57 -8.46
CA LEU A 33 -6.19 2.42 -7.57
C LEU A 33 -7.48 1.71 -7.94
N THR A 34 -7.47 0.38 -7.94
CA THR A 34 -8.65 -0.42 -8.32
C THR A 34 -9.52 -0.84 -7.13
N LEU A 35 -9.07 -0.61 -5.91
CA LEU A 35 -9.72 -1.09 -4.69
C LEU A 35 -10.08 -2.58 -4.74
N ARG A 36 -9.23 -3.41 -5.34
CA ARG A 36 -9.41 -4.87 -5.45
C ARG A 36 -9.78 -5.50 -4.11
N TYR A 37 -9.06 -5.12 -3.06
CA TYR A 37 -9.37 -5.48 -1.70
C TYR A 37 -10.02 -4.29 -0.98
N ASP A 38 -11.31 -4.40 -0.67
CA ASP A 38 -12.04 -3.38 0.08
C ASP A 38 -11.65 -3.42 1.57
N ARG A 39 -10.44 -2.97 1.87
CA ARG A 39 -9.85 -2.94 3.22
C ARG A 39 -8.98 -1.70 3.40
N ILE A 40 -9.05 -1.11 4.61
CA ILE A 40 -8.32 0.12 4.93
C ILE A 40 -6.80 -0.10 4.89
N ASP A 41 -6.30 -1.23 5.41
CA ASP A 41 -4.86 -1.55 5.39
C ASP A 41 -4.31 -1.65 3.96
N ASN A 42 -5.05 -2.31 3.07
CA ASN A 42 -4.65 -2.47 1.68
C ASN A 42 -4.66 -1.13 0.92
N PHE A 43 -5.71 -0.33 1.13
CA PHE A 43 -5.82 0.98 0.50
C PHE A 43 -4.61 1.88 0.80
N TRP A 44 -4.24 2.01 2.08
CA TRP A 44 -3.12 2.85 2.46
C TRP A 44 -1.78 2.31 1.96
N PHE A 45 -1.60 0.98 1.99
CA PHE A 45 -0.40 0.36 1.45
C PHE A 45 -0.28 0.61 -0.07
N CYS A 46 -1.30 0.29 -0.87
CA CYS A 46 -1.28 0.50 -2.31
C CYS A 46 -1.09 1.98 -2.67
N LEU A 47 -1.79 2.90 -2.00
CA LEU A 47 -1.62 4.33 -2.25
C LEU A 47 -0.17 4.79 -2.04
N LEU A 48 0.45 4.38 -0.93
CA LEU A 48 1.83 4.78 -0.63
C LEU A 48 2.85 4.07 -1.51
N HIS A 49 2.57 2.85 -1.94
CA HIS A 49 3.37 2.13 -2.92
C HIS A 49 3.41 2.87 -4.27
N GLU A 50 2.25 3.28 -4.79
CA GLU A 50 2.20 4.07 -6.03
C GLU A 50 2.85 5.45 -5.88
N LEU A 51 2.70 6.09 -4.72
CA LEU A 51 3.40 7.33 -4.42
C LEU A 51 4.92 7.13 -4.33
N ALA A 52 5.38 5.98 -3.86
CA ALA A 52 6.80 5.64 -3.84
C ALA A 52 7.36 5.52 -5.26
N HIS A 53 6.63 4.91 -6.19
CA HIS A 53 7.03 4.90 -7.62
C HIS A 53 7.17 6.31 -8.19
N ILE A 54 6.24 7.23 -7.87
CA ILE A 54 6.36 8.63 -8.31
C ILE A 54 7.63 9.26 -7.79
N VAL A 55 7.96 9.07 -6.51
CA VAL A 55 9.11 9.73 -5.87
C VAL A 55 10.44 9.11 -6.29
N LEU A 56 10.52 7.78 -6.39
CA LEU A 56 11.76 7.05 -6.57
C LEU A 56 12.10 6.79 -8.04
N HIS A 57 11.08 6.54 -8.87
CA HIS A 57 11.29 5.91 -10.18
C HIS A 57 10.77 6.72 -11.36
N LEU A 58 9.60 7.37 -11.26
CA LEU A 58 9.01 8.11 -12.38
C LEU A 58 9.85 9.31 -12.79
N GLY A 59 9.89 9.56 -14.10
CA GLY A 59 10.70 10.64 -14.69
C GLY A 59 12.18 10.32 -14.82
N LYS A 60 12.66 9.18 -14.31
CA LYS A 60 14.01 8.68 -14.49
C LYS A 60 14.07 7.75 -15.71
N GLU A 61 15.14 7.84 -16.50
CA GLU A 61 15.40 6.94 -17.64
C GLU A 61 14.22 6.85 -18.66
N ASN A 62 13.42 7.93 -18.82
CA ASN A 62 12.21 7.96 -19.67
C ASN A 62 11.10 6.98 -19.25
N GLN A 63 11.11 6.55 -18.02
CA GLN A 63 10.06 5.68 -17.48
C GLN A 63 8.93 6.54 -16.93
N ASN A 64 7.76 6.51 -17.59
CA ASN A 64 6.62 7.36 -17.26
C ASN A 64 5.40 6.56 -16.76
N LEU A 65 5.53 5.24 -16.63
CA LEU A 65 4.44 4.36 -16.20
C LEU A 65 4.96 3.21 -15.37
N PHE A 66 4.37 2.99 -14.21
CA PHE A 66 4.45 1.76 -13.43
C PHE A 66 3.06 1.16 -13.26
N VAL A 67 2.95 -0.15 -13.40
CA VAL A 67 1.70 -0.91 -13.24
C VAL A 67 1.97 -2.02 -12.24
N ASP A 68 1.29 -1.97 -11.11
CA ASP A 68 1.36 -3.01 -10.09
C ASP A 68 0.45 -4.18 -10.46
N ASP A 69 1.04 -5.16 -11.16
CA ASP A 69 0.39 -6.42 -11.51
C ASP A 69 1.13 -7.59 -10.84
N MET A 70 0.44 -8.28 -9.92
CA MET A 70 1.00 -9.40 -9.16
C MET A 70 1.48 -10.56 -10.03
N ASP A 71 0.92 -10.73 -11.25
CA ASP A 71 1.39 -11.78 -12.18
C ASP A 71 2.77 -11.44 -12.76
N ILE A 72 3.07 -10.16 -12.93
CA ILE A 72 4.38 -9.68 -13.40
C ILE A 72 5.43 -9.88 -12.29
N ARG A 73 5.09 -9.65 -11.02
CA ARG A 73 5.99 -9.86 -9.86
C ARG A 73 6.44 -11.31 -9.71
N THR A 74 5.60 -12.28 -10.08
CA THR A 74 5.91 -13.73 -9.93
C THR A 74 6.73 -14.30 -11.08
N SER A 75 6.79 -13.65 -12.23
CA SER A 75 7.40 -14.17 -13.47
C SER A 75 8.81 -13.64 -13.79
N GLY A 76 9.31 -12.61 -13.08
CA GLY A 76 10.59 -11.97 -13.40
C GLY A 76 11.60 -11.92 -12.25
N ARG A 77 12.76 -12.54 -12.41
CA ARG A 77 13.97 -12.21 -11.63
C ARG A 77 14.72 -11.11 -12.37
N GLY A 78 14.82 -9.89 -11.79
CA GLY A 78 15.61 -8.83 -12.41
C GLY A 78 15.34 -7.44 -11.80
N LYS A 79 15.82 -6.38 -12.43
CA LYS A 79 15.71 -4.97 -12.02
C LYS A 79 14.29 -4.53 -11.61
N GLN A 80 13.25 -5.15 -12.15
CA GLN A 80 11.86 -4.82 -11.80
C GLN A 80 11.52 -5.24 -10.37
N ASN A 81 12.06 -6.36 -9.87
CA ASN A 81 11.88 -6.75 -8.47
C ASN A 81 12.55 -5.75 -7.51
N ASP A 82 13.73 -5.24 -7.86
CA ASP A 82 14.44 -4.26 -7.01
C ASP A 82 13.62 -2.95 -6.88
N ILE A 83 13.01 -2.49 -7.97
CA ILE A 83 12.14 -1.30 -8.02
C ILE A 83 10.88 -1.50 -7.16
N GLU A 84 10.25 -2.65 -7.26
CA GLU A 84 9.08 -3.00 -6.44
C GLU A 84 9.43 -3.12 -4.96
N ASP A 85 10.57 -3.74 -4.64
CA ASP A 85 11.07 -3.87 -3.28
C ASP A 85 11.40 -2.49 -2.66
N GLU A 86 11.94 -1.55 -3.45
CA GLU A 86 12.17 -0.17 -3.02
C GLU A 86 10.85 0.57 -2.75
N ALA A 87 9.84 0.41 -3.61
CA ALA A 87 8.52 1.00 -3.43
C ALA A 87 7.81 0.41 -2.21
N ASP A 88 7.82 -0.91 -2.05
CA ASP A 88 7.28 -1.61 -0.87
C ASP A 88 7.96 -1.14 0.42
N PHE A 89 9.28 -1.04 0.42
CA PHE A 89 10.04 -0.57 1.57
C PHE A 89 9.64 0.86 1.96
N LEU A 90 9.60 1.78 0.99
CA LEU A 90 9.23 3.18 1.28
C LEU A 90 7.79 3.30 1.74
N ALA A 91 6.86 2.56 1.15
CA ALA A 91 5.46 2.53 1.57
C ALA A 91 5.31 2.05 3.02
N ILE A 92 5.95 0.94 3.37
CA ILE A 92 5.91 0.37 4.72
C ILE A 92 6.57 1.31 5.73
N GLU A 93 7.75 1.84 5.40
CA GLU A 93 8.50 2.74 6.28
C GLU A 93 7.75 4.04 6.54
N SER A 94 7.03 4.55 5.53
CA SER A 94 6.20 5.75 5.64
C SER A 94 4.99 5.56 6.56
N LEU A 95 4.39 4.36 6.56
CA LEU A 95 3.27 4.03 7.45
C LEU A 95 3.74 3.70 8.87
N ILE A 96 4.72 2.81 8.98
CA ILE A 96 5.15 2.21 10.23
C ILE A 96 6.68 2.15 10.24
N PRO A 97 7.36 3.22 10.69
CA PRO A 97 8.81 3.27 10.71
C PRO A 97 9.43 2.07 11.42
N ASN A 98 10.41 1.42 10.80
CA ASN A 98 11.04 0.22 11.34
C ASN A 98 11.67 0.44 12.72
N LYS A 99 12.18 1.64 12.98
CA LYS A 99 12.70 2.04 14.29
C LYS A 99 11.64 1.89 15.40
N VAL A 100 10.37 2.22 15.09
CA VAL A 100 9.25 2.07 16.04
C VAL A 100 8.75 0.63 16.05
N TRP A 101 8.62 0.03 14.87
CA TRP A 101 8.10 -1.32 14.72
C TRP A 101 8.96 -2.38 15.42
N SER A 102 10.30 -2.26 15.35
CA SER A 102 11.23 -3.25 15.90
C SER A 102 11.07 -3.47 17.41
N THR A 103 10.62 -2.48 18.15
CA THR A 103 10.43 -2.51 19.60
C THR A 103 8.96 -2.52 20.04
N ALA A 104 8.04 -2.54 19.08
CA ALA A 104 6.61 -2.44 19.38
C ALA A 104 6.03 -3.73 19.98
N ASP A 105 5.26 -3.62 21.05
CA ASP A 105 4.51 -4.74 21.62
C ASP A 105 3.57 -5.40 20.61
N ALA A 106 3.01 -4.63 19.68
CA ALA A 106 2.15 -5.13 18.63
C ALA A 106 2.85 -6.14 17.70
N LYS A 107 4.17 -6.10 17.57
CA LYS A 107 4.97 -7.03 16.78
C LYS A 107 5.10 -8.39 17.50
N SER A 108 5.51 -8.38 18.77
CA SER A 108 5.78 -9.58 19.55
C SER A 108 4.51 -10.22 20.13
N ASN A 109 3.54 -9.40 20.52
CA ASN A 109 2.26 -9.81 21.09
C ASN A 109 1.10 -9.03 20.45
N PRO A 110 0.59 -9.44 19.30
CA PRO A 110 -0.38 -8.70 18.48
C PRO A 110 -1.80 -8.78 19.03
N THR A 111 -2.03 -8.26 20.20
CA THR A 111 -3.37 -8.09 20.77
C THR A 111 -4.05 -6.85 20.20
N LYS A 112 -5.40 -6.82 20.24
CA LYS A 112 -6.16 -5.62 19.88
C LYS A 112 -5.67 -4.38 20.63
N LYS A 113 -5.37 -4.53 21.94
CA LYS A 113 -4.88 -3.44 22.80
C LYS A 113 -3.55 -2.85 22.26
N ASN A 114 -2.58 -3.72 21.99
CA ASN A 114 -1.26 -3.30 21.54
C ASN A 114 -1.30 -2.67 20.14
N VAL A 115 -2.15 -3.21 19.25
CA VAL A 115 -2.39 -2.64 17.92
C VAL A 115 -3.00 -1.24 18.02
N LEU A 116 -4.01 -1.04 18.87
CA LEU A 116 -4.63 0.27 19.05
C LEU A 116 -3.66 1.28 19.67
N ALA A 117 -2.87 0.88 20.67
CA ALA A 117 -1.89 1.75 21.30
C ALA A 117 -0.81 2.23 20.31
N LEU A 118 -0.29 1.32 19.47
CA LEU A 118 0.69 1.69 18.44
C LEU A 118 0.09 2.59 17.35
N ALA A 119 -1.14 2.32 16.93
CA ALA A 119 -1.84 3.13 15.94
C ALA A 119 -2.08 4.56 16.44
N GLU A 120 -2.45 4.71 17.71
CA GLU A 120 -2.59 6.02 18.37
C GLU A 120 -1.26 6.78 18.46
N TYR A 121 -0.19 6.09 18.83
CA TYR A 121 1.15 6.67 18.89
C TYR A 121 1.63 7.18 17.53
N LEU A 122 1.42 6.39 16.48
CA LEU A 122 1.79 6.76 15.11
C LEU A 122 0.77 7.67 14.42
N LYS A 123 -0.40 7.89 15.03
CA LYS A 123 -1.53 8.67 14.46
C LYS A 123 -2.00 8.14 13.11
N ILE A 124 -2.04 6.81 12.97
CA ILE A 124 -2.54 6.12 11.78
C ILE A 124 -3.73 5.22 12.12
N HIS A 125 -4.46 4.79 11.10
CA HIS A 125 -5.57 3.88 11.32
C HIS A 125 -5.08 2.49 11.82
N PRO A 126 -5.72 1.87 12.84
CA PRO A 126 -5.30 0.57 13.38
C PRO A 126 -5.22 -0.57 12.35
N ALA A 127 -5.96 -0.45 11.27
CA ALA A 127 -5.90 -1.41 10.16
C ALA A 127 -4.49 -1.54 9.58
N CYS A 128 -3.73 -0.44 9.47
CA CYS A 128 -2.37 -0.48 8.94
C CYS A 128 -1.45 -1.35 9.80
N ILE A 129 -1.54 -1.22 11.13
CA ILE A 129 -0.79 -2.07 12.07
C ILE A 129 -1.25 -3.53 11.95
N ALA A 130 -2.58 -3.76 11.93
CA ALA A 130 -3.14 -5.10 11.79
C ALA A 130 -2.72 -5.77 10.47
N GLY A 131 -2.70 -5.02 9.37
CA GLY A 131 -2.23 -5.48 8.07
C GLY A 131 -0.78 -5.93 8.11
N LYS A 132 0.12 -5.11 8.68
CA LYS A 132 1.54 -5.44 8.84
C LYS A 132 1.77 -6.70 9.68
N VAL A 133 1.10 -6.81 10.83
CA VAL A 133 1.15 -8.03 11.67
C VAL A 133 0.76 -9.27 10.87
N ARG A 134 -0.37 -9.19 10.15
CA ARG A 134 -0.91 -10.32 9.37
C ARG A 134 0.05 -10.75 8.27
N PHE A 135 0.67 -9.79 7.59
CA PHE A 135 1.64 -10.03 6.54
C PHE A 135 2.91 -10.68 7.09
N GLU A 136 3.55 -10.10 8.12
CA GLU A 136 4.78 -10.63 8.70
C GLU A 136 4.62 -12.02 9.32
N GLN A 137 3.44 -12.29 9.91
CA GLN A 137 3.14 -13.61 10.51
C GLN A 137 2.56 -14.61 9.50
N ASN A 138 2.39 -14.20 8.24
CA ASN A 138 1.70 -14.98 7.21
C ASN A 138 0.38 -15.58 7.70
N ASN A 139 -0.37 -14.81 8.49
CA ASN A 139 -1.62 -15.24 9.10
C ASN A 139 -2.73 -14.21 8.92
N PHE A 140 -3.47 -14.34 7.83
CA PHE A 140 -4.53 -13.41 7.45
C PHE A 140 -5.84 -13.58 8.26
N ARG A 141 -5.90 -14.50 9.20
CA ARG A 141 -7.03 -14.64 10.15
C ARG A 141 -6.86 -13.73 11.37
N LEU A 142 -5.61 -13.40 11.72
CA LEU A 142 -5.32 -12.50 12.85
C LEU A 142 -5.92 -11.13 12.63
N LEU A 143 -6.44 -10.53 13.70
CA LEU A 143 -6.90 -9.13 13.73
C LEU A 143 -7.88 -8.78 12.59
N SER A 144 -8.57 -9.76 12.00
CA SER A 144 -9.44 -9.58 10.83
C SER A 144 -10.52 -8.51 11.03
N LYS A 145 -10.98 -8.31 12.27
CA LYS A 145 -11.96 -7.27 12.62
C LYS A 145 -11.39 -5.85 12.61
N LEU A 146 -10.06 -5.70 12.55
CA LEU A 146 -9.38 -4.39 12.58
C LEU A 146 -8.99 -3.86 11.21
N VAL A 147 -9.00 -4.68 10.16
CA VAL A 147 -8.54 -4.27 8.82
C VAL A 147 -9.53 -3.40 8.05
N GLY A 148 -10.73 -3.17 8.59
CA GLY A 148 -11.71 -2.28 7.99
C GLY A 148 -12.28 -2.79 6.66
N SER A 149 -12.57 -4.11 6.58
CA SER A 149 -13.20 -4.71 5.40
C SER A 149 -14.56 -4.08 5.09
N GLY A 150 -14.85 -3.85 3.81
CA GLY A 150 -16.11 -3.29 3.33
C GLY A 150 -16.26 -1.78 3.56
N LYS A 151 -15.17 -1.06 3.87
CA LYS A 151 -15.27 0.36 4.24
C LYS A 151 -14.73 1.32 3.21
N ILE A 152 -13.74 0.93 2.42
CA ILE A 152 -13.08 1.88 1.51
C ILE A 152 -13.96 2.25 0.33
N ARG A 153 -14.59 1.28 -0.31
CA ARG A 153 -15.46 1.54 -1.48
C ARG A 153 -16.60 2.49 -1.16
N THR A 154 -17.09 2.48 0.07
CA THR A 154 -18.17 3.40 0.50
C THR A 154 -17.76 4.87 0.50
N PHE A 155 -16.46 5.18 0.59
CA PHE A 155 -15.96 6.56 0.50
C PHE A 155 -15.85 7.08 -0.93
N PHE A 156 -15.77 6.20 -1.91
CA PHE A 156 -15.52 6.55 -3.30
C PHE A 156 -16.72 6.24 -4.21
N GLU A 157 -17.79 5.67 -3.68
CA GLU A 157 -19.01 5.30 -4.43
C GLU A 157 -18.75 4.34 -5.62
N VAL A 158 -17.80 3.40 -5.45
CA VAL A 158 -17.36 2.44 -6.48
C VAL A 158 -17.63 0.98 -6.09
#